data_f0d5dea0f800677a54a50ee9078d8261
#
_entry.id   f0d5dea0f800677a54a50ee9078d8261
#
_cell.length_a   1.000
_cell.length_b   1.000
_cell.length_c   1.000
_cell.angle_alpha   90.00
_cell.angle_beta   90.00
_cell.angle_gamma   90.00
#
_symmetry.space_group_name_H-M   'P 1'
#
loop_
_entity.id
_entity.type
_entity.pdbx_description
1 polymer ?
#
loop_
_entity_poly.entity_id
_entity_poly.type
_entity_poly.pdbx_seq_one_letter_code
_entity_poly.pdbx_strand_id
1 'polypeptide(L)'
;MEIAVQYSRKYTVRFYYRRIKESMENCKYTETFTVDFADCDKKYDLKPATLMAWAFELAGSHLASRNITREQMWEDGQVFLLTKVCISYDRVPTYHDKVKFTTWEGGTKGSQFIRRYSVTDENGNSFCDSESMWVLVNPHTHKLYRPSEYIYGQLNLDEETEAKIEKFKIEGEQFIKQYTFVYSDIDPNGHVNNGTYLRLLSDVLPEDLREKHYKKLNINFARECMEGDTISLYMKREGDTVYFCGRLAEGKNNIEIIADFAVGDR
;
A
#
# COMPACT_ATOMS: atom_id res chain seq x y z
N MET A 1 43.00 35.82 -12.90
CA MET A 1 42.65 34.42 -13.06
C MET A 1 41.88 33.84 -11.85
N GLU A 2 42.13 34.29 -10.63
CA GLU A 2 41.43 33.83 -9.40
C GLU A 2 39.95 34.26 -9.31
N ILE A 3 39.57 35.43 -9.79
CA ILE A 3 38.17 35.95 -9.74
C ILE A 3 37.23 35.10 -10.61
N ALA A 4 37.69 34.63 -11.77
CA ALA A 4 36.87 33.81 -12.69
C ALA A 4 36.61 32.40 -12.12
N VAL A 5 37.56 31.84 -11.36
CA VAL A 5 37.43 30.51 -10.72
C VAL A 5 36.45 30.58 -9.55
N GLN A 6 36.42 31.67 -8.80
CA GLN A 6 35.51 31.86 -7.66
C GLN A 6 34.08 32.10 -8.10
N TYR A 7 33.84 32.77 -9.23
CA TYR A 7 32.52 32.93 -9.84
C TYR A 7 31.98 31.61 -10.40
N SER A 8 32.82 30.84 -11.08
CA SER A 8 32.45 29.50 -11.61
C SER A 8 32.03 28.53 -10.49
N ARG A 9 32.78 28.47 -9.38
CA ARG A 9 32.41 27.60 -8.24
C ARG A 9 31.08 27.99 -7.59
N LYS A 10 30.78 29.29 -7.44
CA LYS A 10 29.56 29.77 -6.82
C LYS A 10 28.30 29.46 -7.65
N TYR A 11 28.41 29.55 -8.99
CA TYR A 11 27.34 29.15 -9.90
C TYR A 11 27.16 27.64 -9.98
N THR A 12 28.24 26.84 -9.99
CA THR A 12 28.19 25.38 -10.00
C THR A 12 27.55 24.84 -8.72
N VAL A 13 27.89 25.39 -7.55
CA VAL A 13 27.29 25.01 -6.27
C VAL A 13 25.81 25.39 -6.21
N ARG A 14 25.43 26.57 -6.71
CA ARG A 14 24.03 27.02 -6.73
C ARG A 14 23.18 26.22 -7.71
N PHE A 15 23.74 25.82 -8.86
CA PHE A 15 23.10 24.91 -9.82
C PHE A 15 22.95 23.49 -9.25
N TYR A 16 23.95 23.01 -8.53
CA TYR A 16 23.93 21.72 -7.87
C TYR A 16 22.90 21.68 -6.72
N TYR A 17 22.85 22.72 -5.88
CA TYR A 17 21.83 22.85 -4.83
C TYR A 17 20.41 23.02 -5.39
N ARG A 18 20.24 23.75 -6.48
CA ARG A 18 18.94 23.90 -7.16
C ARG A 18 18.49 22.56 -7.74
N ARG A 19 19.38 21.82 -8.38
CA ARG A 19 19.10 20.49 -8.94
C ARG A 19 18.83 19.44 -7.86
N ILE A 20 19.52 19.49 -6.72
CA ILE A 20 19.23 18.65 -5.55
C ILE A 20 17.86 19.04 -4.97
N LYS A 21 17.55 20.32 -4.83
CA LYS A 21 16.27 20.79 -4.30
C LYS A 21 15.10 20.43 -5.22
N GLU A 22 15.25 20.61 -6.52
CA GLU A 22 14.27 20.19 -7.53
C GLU A 22 14.13 18.64 -7.58
N SER A 23 15.21 17.88 -7.38
CA SER A 23 15.15 16.41 -7.27
C SER A 23 14.51 15.95 -5.95
N MET A 24 14.69 16.67 -4.84
CA MET A 24 14.04 16.39 -3.57
C MET A 24 12.55 16.78 -3.56
N GLU A 25 12.16 17.84 -4.26
CA GLU A 25 10.76 18.23 -4.43
C GLU A 25 9.96 17.18 -5.24
N ASN A 26 10.63 16.39 -6.09
CA ASN A 26 10.01 15.29 -6.85
C ASN A 26 10.08 13.90 -6.17
N CYS A 27 10.74 13.80 -5.01
CA CYS A 27 10.84 12.51 -4.30
C CYS A 27 9.56 12.12 -3.56
N LYS A 28 8.73 13.10 -3.20
CA LYS A 28 7.41 12.89 -2.57
C LYS A 28 6.32 13.41 -3.48
N TYR A 29 5.20 12.71 -3.48
CA TYR A 29 4.00 13.12 -4.18
C TYR A 29 2.84 13.17 -3.20
N THR A 30 2.05 14.25 -3.22
CA THR A 30 0.97 14.49 -2.27
C THR A 30 -0.29 14.88 -3.01
N GLU A 31 -1.39 14.25 -2.66
CA GLU A 31 -2.75 14.66 -3.04
C GLU A 31 -3.62 14.84 -1.78
N THR A 32 -4.71 15.56 -1.95
CA THR A 32 -5.70 15.74 -0.87
C THR A 32 -6.98 15.03 -1.26
N PHE A 33 -7.47 14.17 -0.36
CA PHE A 33 -8.74 13.46 -0.49
C PHE A 33 -9.71 13.97 0.57
N THR A 34 -10.99 13.91 0.27
CA THR A 34 -12.06 14.09 1.26
C THR A 34 -12.68 12.74 1.51
N VAL A 35 -12.89 12.39 2.78
CA VAL A 35 -13.57 11.15 3.14
C VAL A 35 -15.06 11.34 2.91
N ASP A 36 -15.58 10.74 1.84
CA ASP A 36 -16.99 10.80 1.47
C ASP A 36 -17.80 9.69 2.15
N PHE A 37 -19.13 9.82 2.15
CA PHE A 37 -20.03 8.86 2.79
C PHE A 37 -19.84 7.42 2.27
N ALA A 38 -19.61 7.25 0.97
CA ALA A 38 -19.41 5.95 0.36
C ALA A 38 -18.08 5.27 0.77
N ASP A 39 -17.10 6.04 1.24
CA ASP A 39 -15.79 5.58 1.68
C ASP A 39 -15.81 4.99 3.09
N CYS A 40 -16.87 5.28 3.85
CA CYS A 40 -16.98 4.95 5.26
C CYS A 40 -17.65 3.60 5.52
N ASP A 41 -17.31 3.01 6.66
CA ASP A 41 -18.07 1.93 7.28
C ASP A 41 -19.26 2.49 8.09
N LYS A 42 -19.97 1.60 8.82
CA LYS A 42 -21.15 2.01 9.61
C LYS A 42 -20.83 2.90 10.83
N LYS A 43 -19.54 3.00 11.22
CA LYS A 43 -19.04 3.89 12.27
C LYS A 43 -18.62 5.26 11.74
N TYR A 44 -18.75 5.48 10.43
CA TYR A 44 -18.20 6.62 9.70
C TYR A 44 -16.67 6.61 9.60
N ASP A 45 -16.00 5.50 9.89
CA ASP A 45 -14.57 5.33 9.71
C ASP A 45 -14.25 5.04 8.23
N LEU A 46 -13.16 5.61 7.73
CA LEU A 46 -12.63 5.29 6.40
C LEU A 46 -12.29 3.80 6.31
N LYS A 47 -12.89 3.10 5.36
CA LYS A 47 -12.62 1.68 5.12
C LYS A 47 -11.16 1.45 4.73
N PRO A 48 -10.46 0.46 5.32
CA PRO A 48 -9.09 0.13 4.90
C PRO A 48 -8.97 -0.22 3.41
N ALA A 49 -10.00 -0.79 2.80
CA ALA A 49 -10.04 -1.07 1.37
C ALA A 49 -10.00 0.21 0.52
N THR A 50 -10.74 1.27 0.94
CA THR A 50 -10.72 2.57 0.28
C THR A 50 -9.36 3.26 0.44
N LEU A 51 -8.80 3.25 1.67
CA LEU A 51 -7.46 3.80 1.92
C LEU A 51 -6.40 3.14 1.02
N MET A 52 -6.49 1.82 0.86
CA MET A 52 -5.57 1.08 -0.02
C MET A 52 -5.78 1.42 -1.50
N ALA A 53 -7.02 1.61 -1.95
CA ALA A 53 -7.31 2.06 -3.32
C ALA A 53 -6.71 3.45 -3.58
N TRP A 54 -6.88 4.41 -2.68
CA TRP A 54 -6.26 5.74 -2.76
C TRP A 54 -4.72 5.66 -2.79
N ALA A 55 -4.12 4.76 -2.00
CA ALA A 55 -2.67 4.56 -2.00
C ALA A 55 -2.15 4.09 -3.37
N PHE A 56 -2.90 3.25 -4.08
CA PHE A 56 -2.53 2.76 -5.41
C PHE A 56 -2.66 3.83 -6.47
N GLU A 57 -3.76 4.60 -6.45
CA GLU A 57 -3.93 5.75 -7.35
C GLU A 57 -2.82 6.78 -7.14
N LEU A 58 -2.51 7.10 -5.89
CA LEU A 58 -1.45 8.04 -5.54
C LEU A 58 -0.07 7.56 -6.01
N ALA A 59 0.22 6.26 -5.90
CA ALA A 59 1.45 5.67 -6.42
C ALA A 59 1.54 5.78 -7.95
N GLY A 60 0.42 5.56 -8.64
CA GLY A 60 0.29 5.73 -10.09
C GLY A 60 0.49 7.19 -10.50
N SER A 61 -0.16 8.14 -9.83
CA SER A 61 -0.02 9.58 -10.03
C SER A 61 1.44 10.04 -9.83
N HIS A 62 2.14 9.49 -8.82
CA HIS A 62 3.55 9.79 -8.60
C HIS A 62 4.44 9.32 -9.77
N LEU A 63 4.20 8.12 -10.31
CA LEU A 63 4.91 7.64 -11.51
C LEU A 63 4.55 8.48 -12.73
N ALA A 64 3.27 8.81 -12.94
CA ALA A 64 2.80 9.63 -14.05
C ALA A 64 3.39 11.04 -14.02
N SER A 65 3.61 11.64 -12.83
CA SER A 65 4.30 12.94 -12.68
C SER A 65 5.74 12.92 -13.19
N ARG A 66 6.31 11.73 -13.34
CA ARG A 66 7.64 11.48 -13.93
C ARG A 66 7.57 11.00 -15.38
N ASN A 67 6.41 11.10 -16.02
CA ASN A 67 6.13 10.57 -17.37
C ASN A 67 6.28 9.04 -17.48
N ILE A 68 6.04 8.32 -16.40
CA ILE A 68 6.03 6.86 -16.36
C ILE A 68 4.57 6.43 -16.24
N THR A 69 3.94 6.06 -17.35
CA THR A 69 2.54 5.62 -17.36
C THR A 69 2.44 4.10 -17.23
N ARG A 70 1.27 3.63 -16.83
CA ARG A 70 0.99 2.21 -16.72
C ARG A 70 1.07 1.51 -18.08
N GLU A 71 0.55 2.15 -19.13
CA GLU A 71 0.58 1.64 -20.50
C GLU A 71 2.03 1.47 -20.96
N GLN A 72 2.88 2.49 -20.73
CA GLN A 72 4.29 2.43 -21.09
C GLN A 72 5.01 1.31 -20.34
N MET A 73 4.76 1.16 -19.03
CA MET A 73 5.34 0.06 -18.25
C MET A 73 4.90 -1.32 -18.76
N TRP A 74 3.63 -1.44 -19.18
CA TRP A 74 3.10 -2.67 -19.77
C TRP A 74 3.77 -3.00 -21.11
N GLU A 75 3.91 -2.01 -22.00
CA GLU A 75 4.58 -2.16 -23.30
C GLU A 75 6.07 -2.52 -23.13
N ASP A 76 6.75 -1.91 -22.14
CA ASP A 76 8.15 -2.20 -21.84
C ASP A 76 8.33 -3.53 -21.05
N GLY A 77 7.24 -4.23 -20.76
CA GLY A 77 7.25 -5.52 -20.11
C GLY A 77 7.66 -5.47 -18.65
N GLN A 78 7.40 -4.36 -17.95
CA GLN A 78 7.73 -4.16 -16.54
C GLN A 78 6.52 -3.64 -15.78
N VAL A 79 5.94 -4.45 -14.89
CA VAL A 79 4.83 -4.03 -14.02
C VAL A 79 5.13 -4.38 -12.57
N PHE A 80 4.59 -3.60 -11.65
CA PHE A 80 4.70 -3.87 -10.23
C PHE A 80 3.54 -4.71 -9.72
N LEU A 81 3.86 -5.79 -8.97
CA LEU A 81 2.89 -6.57 -8.22
C LEU A 81 3.08 -6.32 -6.72
N LEU A 82 1.99 -6.01 -6.04
CA LEU A 82 1.97 -5.84 -4.59
C LEU A 82 2.12 -7.20 -3.89
N THR A 83 3.05 -7.28 -2.95
CA THR A 83 3.26 -8.49 -2.15
C THR A 83 2.88 -8.32 -0.69
N LYS A 84 3.14 -7.15 -0.12
CA LYS A 84 2.88 -6.89 1.31
C LYS A 84 2.48 -5.46 1.55
N VAL A 85 1.67 -5.25 2.58
CA VAL A 85 1.32 -3.93 3.12
C VAL A 85 1.33 -3.99 4.63
N CYS A 86 1.88 -2.96 5.28
CA CYS A 86 1.63 -2.65 6.68
C CYS A 86 0.98 -1.27 6.76
N ILE A 87 -0.07 -1.13 7.56
CA ILE A 87 -0.69 0.15 7.90
C ILE A 87 -0.69 0.27 9.42
N SER A 88 -0.15 1.35 9.95
CA SER A 88 -0.17 1.69 11.38
C SER A 88 -1.01 2.94 11.59
N TYR A 89 -2.05 2.85 12.39
CA TYR A 89 -2.99 3.93 12.63
C TYR A 89 -2.70 4.59 13.99
N ASP A 90 -2.56 5.92 13.97
CA ASP A 90 -2.65 6.76 15.17
C ASP A 90 -4.12 7.05 15.48
N ARG A 91 -4.90 7.36 14.43
CA ARG A 91 -6.36 7.47 14.43
C ARG A 91 -6.90 7.13 13.04
N VAL A 92 -8.14 6.69 12.95
CA VAL A 92 -8.79 6.40 11.67
C VAL A 92 -9.41 7.68 11.11
N PRO A 93 -9.17 8.05 9.83
CA PRO A 93 -9.90 9.13 9.19
C PRO A 93 -11.41 8.86 9.19
N THR A 94 -12.22 9.89 9.38
CA THR A 94 -13.68 9.79 9.47
C THR A 94 -14.37 10.64 8.41
N TYR A 95 -15.66 10.43 8.23
CA TYR A 95 -16.49 11.18 7.29
C TYR A 95 -16.30 12.70 7.42
N HIS A 96 -16.09 13.37 6.29
CA HIS A 96 -15.74 14.77 6.10
C HIS A 96 -14.28 15.15 6.41
N ASP A 97 -13.46 14.25 6.94
CA ASP A 97 -12.05 14.57 7.08
C ASP A 97 -11.42 14.85 5.71
N LYS A 98 -10.59 15.89 5.69
CA LYS A 98 -9.67 16.15 4.58
C LYS A 98 -8.31 15.58 4.92
N VAL A 99 -7.85 14.66 4.11
CA VAL A 99 -6.59 13.95 4.33
C VAL A 99 -5.57 14.34 3.27
N LYS A 100 -4.40 14.75 3.71
CA LYS A 100 -3.21 14.88 2.86
C LYS A 100 -2.53 13.52 2.81
N PHE A 101 -2.55 12.90 1.65
CA PHE A 101 -1.94 11.60 1.43
C PHE A 101 -0.65 11.78 0.64
N THR A 102 0.48 11.45 1.25
CA THR A 102 1.83 11.60 0.70
C THR A 102 2.45 10.23 0.45
N THR A 103 3.13 10.04 -0.69
CA THR A 103 3.86 8.82 -1.02
C THR A 103 5.27 9.11 -1.50
N TRP A 104 6.19 8.14 -1.26
CA TRP A 104 7.57 8.16 -1.79
C TRP A 104 8.12 6.76 -1.98
N GLU A 105 9.17 6.66 -2.79
CA GLU A 105 9.92 5.43 -3.00
C GLU A 105 10.97 5.27 -1.91
N GLY A 106 10.89 4.20 -1.11
CA GLY A 106 11.73 3.93 0.07
C GLY A 106 12.93 3.01 -0.21
N GLY A 107 13.32 2.85 -1.48
CA GLY A 107 14.41 1.97 -1.86
C GLY A 107 14.01 0.52 -2.08
N THR A 108 14.95 -0.40 -1.87
CA THR A 108 14.75 -1.83 -2.12
C THR A 108 15.22 -2.70 -0.96
N LYS A 109 14.59 -3.86 -0.79
CA LYS A 109 15.00 -4.90 0.15
C LYS A 109 15.02 -6.25 -0.57
N GLY A 110 16.22 -6.74 -0.90
CA GLY A 110 16.39 -7.91 -1.76
C GLY A 110 15.83 -7.66 -3.16
N SER A 111 14.86 -8.44 -3.59
CA SER A 111 14.16 -8.28 -4.88
C SER A 111 12.92 -7.39 -4.81
N GLN A 112 12.61 -6.82 -3.66
CA GLN A 112 11.40 -6.05 -3.44
C GLN A 112 11.68 -4.55 -3.42
N PHE A 113 10.79 -3.78 -4.03
CA PHE A 113 10.75 -2.33 -3.99
C PHE A 113 9.87 -1.90 -2.82
N ILE A 114 10.30 -0.91 -2.08
CA ILE A 114 9.59 -0.34 -0.94
C ILE A 114 8.94 0.96 -1.37
N ARG A 115 7.67 1.13 -1.03
CA ARG A 115 6.97 2.40 -1.14
C ARG A 115 6.31 2.73 0.19
N ARG A 116 6.43 3.96 0.61
CA ARG A 116 5.92 4.45 1.89
C ARG A 116 4.88 5.51 1.67
N TYR A 117 4.02 5.63 2.67
CA TYR A 117 2.92 6.58 2.66
C TYR A 117 2.73 7.18 4.05
N SER A 118 2.29 8.44 4.07
CA SER A 118 1.85 9.13 5.28
C SER A 118 0.53 9.83 5.01
N VAL A 119 -0.40 9.69 5.92
CA VAL A 119 -1.75 10.28 5.85
C VAL A 119 -1.91 11.21 7.04
N THR A 120 -2.08 12.51 6.75
CA THR A 120 -2.20 13.55 7.78
C THR A 120 -3.44 14.42 7.55
N ASP A 121 -3.87 15.13 8.57
CA ASP A 121 -4.85 16.20 8.42
C ASP A 121 -4.22 17.48 7.82
N GLU A 122 -5.03 18.52 7.65
CA GLU A 122 -4.57 19.82 7.11
C GLU A 122 -3.54 20.50 8.03
N ASN A 123 -3.51 20.18 9.33
CA ASN A 123 -2.59 20.70 10.33
C ASN A 123 -1.30 19.88 10.45
N GLY A 124 -1.21 18.74 9.77
CA GLY A 124 -0.07 17.84 9.83
C GLY A 124 -0.13 16.78 10.94
N ASN A 125 -1.27 16.65 11.65
CA ASN A 125 -1.42 15.56 12.61
C ASN A 125 -1.64 14.24 11.87
N SER A 126 -0.97 13.19 12.31
CA SER A 126 -1.04 11.88 11.67
C SER A 126 -2.40 11.21 11.86
N PHE A 127 -2.88 10.59 10.79
CA PHE A 127 -3.93 9.57 10.81
C PHE A 127 -3.30 8.17 10.78
N CYS A 128 -2.44 7.93 9.81
CA CYS A 128 -1.75 6.65 9.69
C CYS A 128 -0.53 6.77 8.77
N ASP A 129 0.38 5.84 8.96
CA ASP A 129 1.48 5.56 8.05
C ASP A 129 1.30 4.20 7.39
N SER A 130 1.90 4.02 6.20
CA SER A 130 1.92 2.73 5.53
C SER A 130 3.24 2.45 4.83
N GLU A 131 3.64 1.18 4.84
CA GLU A 131 4.74 0.65 4.02
C GLU A 131 4.20 -0.48 3.16
N SER A 132 4.55 -0.48 1.88
CA SER A 132 4.22 -1.54 0.93
C SER A 132 5.46 -2.10 0.25
N MET A 133 5.43 -3.39 -0.07
CA MET A 133 6.49 -4.08 -0.81
C MET A 133 5.95 -4.63 -2.11
N TRP A 134 6.73 -4.42 -3.17
CA TRP A 134 6.38 -4.74 -4.54
C TRP A 134 7.47 -5.55 -5.20
N VAL A 135 7.10 -6.41 -6.13
CA VAL A 135 8.04 -7.07 -7.04
C VAL A 135 7.81 -6.58 -8.45
N LEU A 136 8.90 -6.48 -9.22
CA LEU A 136 8.84 -6.12 -10.63
C LEU A 136 8.77 -7.40 -11.46
N VAL A 137 7.78 -7.49 -12.35
CA VAL A 137 7.56 -8.68 -13.18
C VAL A 137 7.30 -8.31 -14.63
N ASN A 138 7.57 -9.26 -15.52
CA ASN A 138 7.09 -9.18 -16.89
C ASN A 138 5.63 -9.65 -16.93
N PRO A 139 4.67 -8.82 -17.42
CA PRO A 139 3.24 -9.17 -17.41
C PRO A 139 2.88 -10.33 -18.34
N HIS A 140 3.73 -10.62 -19.35
CA HIS A 140 3.46 -11.67 -20.34
C HIS A 140 4.12 -13.02 -20.02
N THR A 141 5.30 -12.97 -19.37
CA THR A 141 6.10 -14.19 -19.08
C THR A 141 6.13 -14.54 -17.61
N HIS A 142 5.59 -13.68 -16.74
CA HIS A 142 5.65 -13.76 -15.27
C HIS A 142 7.08 -13.85 -14.71
N LYS A 143 8.10 -13.48 -15.51
CA LYS A 143 9.49 -13.44 -15.04
C LYS A 143 9.65 -12.32 -14.01
N LEU A 144 10.25 -12.66 -12.87
CA LEU A 144 10.67 -11.68 -11.87
C LEU A 144 11.95 -10.97 -12.35
N TYR A 145 11.95 -9.63 -12.19
CA TYR A 145 13.12 -8.80 -12.41
C TYR A 145 13.84 -8.47 -11.10
N ARG A 146 15.15 -8.26 -11.17
CA ARG A 146 15.91 -7.66 -10.07
C ARG A 146 15.70 -6.14 -10.08
N PRO A 147 15.81 -5.45 -8.93
CA PRO A 147 15.69 -3.99 -8.91
C PRO A 147 16.66 -3.27 -9.85
N SER A 148 17.84 -3.82 -10.10
CA SER A 148 18.81 -3.28 -11.05
C SER A 148 18.37 -3.36 -12.53
N GLU A 149 17.33 -4.13 -12.85
CA GLU A 149 16.75 -4.26 -14.19
C GLU A 149 15.61 -3.26 -14.43
N TYR A 150 15.22 -2.48 -13.40
CA TYR A 150 14.17 -1.46 -13.53
C TYR A 150 14.65 -0.27 -14.36
N ILE A 151 14.04 -0.11 -15.55
CA ILE A 151 14.56 0.81 -16.58
C ILE A 151 14.28 2.29 -16.30
N TYR A 152 13.29 2.62 -15.46
CA TYR A 152 12.91 4.00 -15.20
C TYR A 152 13.66 4.64 -14.03
N GLY A 153 14.42 3.86 -13.27
CA GLY A 153 15.15 4.33 -12.08
C GLY A 153 14.23 4.63 -10.89
N GLN A 154 14.81 4.59 -9.70
CA GLN A 154 14.11 4.89 -8.45
C GLN A 154 14.54 6.25 -7.89
N LEU A 155 13.57 6.95 -7.28
CA LEU A 155 13.79 8.12 -6.43
C LEU A 155 13.83 7.65 -4.97
N ASN A 156 14.96 7.12 -4.53
CA ASN A 156 15.08 6.60 -3.18
C ASN A 156 15.14 7.74 -2.16
N LEU A 157 14.12 7.84 -1.30
CA LEU A 157 14.13 8.70 -0.14
C LEU A 157 14.28 7.85 1.11
N ASP A 158 15.40 8.04 1.84
CA ASP A 158 15.69 7.33 3.09
C ASP A 158 14.95 8.00 4.26
N GLU A 159 13.63 7.95 4.19
CA GLU A 159 12.72 8.44 5.24
C GLU A 159 11.81 7.29 5.64
N GLU A 160 11.91 6.88 6.89
CA GLU A 160 11.14 5.77 7.43
C GLU A 160 9.76 6.23 7.93
N THR A 161 8.84 5.27 8.07
CA THR A 161 7.51 5.43 8.66
C THR A 161 7.40 4.55 9.91
N GLU A 162 6.38 4.79 10.74
CA GLU A 162 6.06 3.93 11.89
C GLU A 162 5.54 2.55 11.43
N ALA A 163 4.95 2.47 10.25
CA ALA A 163 4.50 1.21 9.66
C ALA A 163 5.71 0.40 9.18
N LYS A 164 5.94 -0.76 9.79
CA LYS A 164 7.01 -1.70 9.41
C LYS A 164 6.39 -3.03 9.03
N ILE A 165 6.72 -3.52 7.83
CA ILE A 165 6.31 -4.86 7.38
C ILE A 165 7.09 -5.91 8.15
N GLU A 166 6.37 -6.73 8.89
CA GLU A 166 6.88 -7.86 9.66
C GLU A 166 6.62 -9.17 8.94
N LYS A 167 7.50 -10.15 9.16
CA LYS A 167 7.22 -11.53 8.77
C LYS A 167 6.37 -12.17 9.85
N PHE A 168 5.31 -12.84 9.45
CA PHE A 168 4.45 -13.57 10.35
C PHE A 168 4.04 -14.92 9.75
N LYS A 169 3.50 -15.79 10.57
CA LYS A 169 2.89 -17.06 10.20
C LYS A 169 1.58 -17.20 10.95
N ILE A 170 0.54 -17.63 10.27
CA ILE A 170 -0.76 -17.90 10.87
C ILE A 170 -0.86 -19.39 11.13
N GLU A 171 -1.17 -19.77 12.38
CA GLU A 171 -1.35 -21.15 12.82
C GLU A 171 -2.50 -21.24 13.82
N GLY A 172 -3.23 -22.37 13.78
CA GLY A 172 -4.33 -22.65 14.70
C GLY A 172 -5.64 -21.92 14.39
N GLU A 173 -5.77 -21.40 13.17
CA GLU A 173 -6.97 -20.76 12.68
C GLU A 173 -8.07 -21.78 12.36
N GLN A 174 -9.32 -21.35 12.52
CA GLN A 174 -10.52 -22.17 12.30
C GLN A 174 -11.21 -21.75 11.01
N PHE A 175 -11.78 -22.72 10.29
CA PHE A 175 -12.60 -22.48 9.10
C PHE A 175 -13.85 -21.66 9.45
N ILE A 176 -14.17 -20.69 8.60
CA ILE A 176 -15.36 -19.84 8.73
C ILE A 176 -16.36 -20.15 7.63
N LYS A 177 -15.97 -19.90 6.37
CA LYS A 177 -16.81 -20.09 5.18
C LYS A 177 -15.96 -20.16 3.93
N GLN A 178 -16.59 -20.54 2.82
CA GLN A 178 -16.02 -20.35 1.48
C GLN A 178 -16.53 -19.06 0.86
N TYR A 179 -15.73 -18.51 -0.05
CA TYR A 179 -16.07 -17.38 -0.88
C TYR A 179 -15.61 -17.63 -2.31
N THR A 180 -16.52 -17.49 -3.28
CA THR A 180 -16.22 -17.56 -4.71
C THR A 180 -16.18 -16.13 -5.25
N PHE A 181 -15.09 -15.75 -5.88
CA PHE A 181 -14.93 -14.42 -6.46
C PHE A 181 -15.84 -14.22 -7.65
N VAL A 182 -16.48 -13.07 -7.71
CA VAL A 182 -17.43 -12.68 -8.77
C VAL A 182 -16.88 -11.51 -9.56
N TYR A 183 -17.50 -11.20 -10.71
CA TYR A 183 -17.07 -10.14 -11.61
C TYR A 183 -16.77 -8.79 -10.92
N SER A 184 -17.57 -8.37 -9.95
CA SER A 184 -17.35 -7.11 -9.20
C SER A 184 -16.15 -7.10 -8.25
N ASP A 185 -15.53 -8.26 -8.01
CA ASP A 185 -14.31 -8.38 -7.22
C ASP A 185 -13.04 -8.19 -8.06
N ILE A 186 -13.17 -8.12 -9.40
CA ILE A 186 -12.05 -8.19 -10.35
C ILE A 186 -11.61 -6.78 -10.75
N ASP A 187 -10.31 -6.56 -10.76
CA ASP A 187 -9.68 -5.32 -11.22
C ASP A 187 -9.43 -5.33 -12.75
N PRO A 188 -9.00 -4.20 -13.35
CA PRO A 188 -8.68 -4.13 -14.78
C PRO A 188 -7.54 -5.04 -15.25
N ASN A 189 -6.76 -5.66 -14.34
CA ASN A 189 -5.75 -6.66 -14.69
C ASN A 189 -6.35 -8.07 -14.84
N GLY A 190 -7.65 -8.25 -14.52
CA GLY A 190 -8.31 -9.54 -14.52
C GLY A 190 -8.10 -10.36 -13.25
N HIS A 191 -7.52 -9.76 -12.19
CA HIS A 191 -7.28 -10.39 -10.91
C HIS A 191 -8.23 -9.83 -9.84
N VAL A 192 -8.39 -10.59 -8.76
CA VAL A 192 -9.15 -10.11 -7.60
C VAL A 192 -8.48 -8.86 -7.04
N ASN A 193 -9.26 -7.78 -6.95
CA ASN A 193 -8.80 -6.52 -6.37
C ASN A 193 -8.32 -6.73 -4.92
N ASN A 194 -7.16 -6.18 -4.60
CA ASN A 194 -6.55 -6.33 -3.28
C ASN A 194 -7.44 -5.85 -2.13
N GLY A 195 -8.28 -4.82 -2.35
CA GLY A 195 -9.26 -4.31 -1.38
C GLY A 195 -10.38 -5.31 -1.06
N THR A 196 -10.68 -6.26 -1.96
CA THR A 196 -11.68 -7.31 -1.73
C THR A 196 -11.32 -8.16 -0.51
N TYR A 197 -10.06 -8.47 -0.29
CA TYR A 197 -9.64 -9.26 0.88
C TYR A 197 -9.86 -8.51 2.20
N LEU A 198 -9.70 -7.19 2.23
CA LEU A 198 -10.00 -6.38 3.40
C LEU A 198 -11.52 -6.29 3.66
N ARG A 199 -12.33 -6.25 2.61
CA ARG A 199 -13.78 -6.37 2.72
C ARG A 199 -14.17 -7.73 3.30
N LEU A 200 -13.60 -8.83 2.78
CA LEU A 200 -13.86 -10.19 3.29
C LEU A 200 -13.46 -10.35 4.76
N LEU A 201 -12.33 -9.76 5.18
CA LEU A 201 -11.97 -9.70 6.61
C LEU A 201 -13.05 -8.98 7.41
N SER A 202 -13.47 -7.78 6.99
CA SER A 202 -14.48 -6.98 7.69
C SER A 202 -15.82 -7.71 7.81
N ASP A 203 -16.21 -8.49 6.79
CA ASP A 203 -17.47 -9.26 6.75
C ASP A 203 -17.50 -10.40 7.77
N VAL A 204 -16.32 -10.91 8.18
CA VAL A 204 -16.21 -12.06 9.10
C VAL A 204 -15.75 -11.69 10.51
N LEU A 205 -15.41 -10.42 10.76
CA LEU A 205 -15.02 -9.95 12.10
C LEU A 205 -16.13 -10.21 13.13
N PRO A 206 -15.77 -10.63 14.37
CA PRO A 206 -16.67 -10.64 15.51
C PRO A 206 -17.28 -9.25 15.77
N GLU A 207 -18.52 -9.22 16.25
CA GLU A 207 -19.30 -7.99 16.42
C GLU A 207 -18.59 -6.97 17.33
N ASP A 208 -18.02 -7.42 18.44
CA ASP A 208 -17.29 -6.56 19.37
C ASP A 208 -16.02 -5.93 18.76
N LEU A 209 -15.38 -6.58 17.81
CA LEU A 209 -14.23 -6.01 17.07
C LEU A 209 -14.68 -5.04 15.98
N ARG A 210 -15.87 -5.22 15.42
CA ARG A 210 -16.43 -4.25 14.44
C ARG A 210 -16.71 -2.89 15.07
N GLU A 211 -16.92 -2.82 16.38
CA GLU A 211 -17.11 -1.57 17.13
C GLU A 211 -15.78 -0.90 17.51
N LYS A 212 -14.63 -1.57 17.32
CA LYS A 212 -13.29 -1.03 17.56
C LYS A 212 -12.70 -0.41 16.29
N HIS A 213 -11.63 0.37 16.46
CA HIS A 213 -10.88 0.94 15.35
C HIS A 213 -9.65 0.07 15.03
N TYR A 214 -9.26 0.04 13.77
CA TYR A 214 -7.99 -0.57 13.38
C TYR A 214 -6.83 0.20 14.00
N LYS A 215 -5.90 -0.53 14.61
CA LYS A 215 -4.63 -0.04 15.12
C LYS A 215 -3.47 -0.38 14.19
N LYS A 216 -3.47 -1.60 13.67
CA LYS A 216 -2.44 -2.07 12.73
C LYS A 216 -3.04 -3.12 11.80
N LEU A 217 -2.58 -3.08 10.55
CA LEU A 217 -2.84 -4.11 9.55
C LEU A 217 -1.50 -4.57 8.97
N ASN A 218 -1.22 -5.88 9.00
CA ASN A 218 -0.15 -6.52 8.25
C ASN A 218 -0.76 -7.48 7.26
N ILE A 219 -0.47 -7.30 5.98
CA ILE A 219 -1.10 -8.01 4.87
C ILE A 219 -0.01 -8.65 4.01
N ASN A 220 -0.17 -9.93 3.69
CA ASN A 220 0.67 -10.67 2.78
C ASN A 220 -0.17 -11.24 1.63
N PHE A 221 0.02 -10.70 0.41
CA PHE A 221 -0.60 -11.20 -0.82
C PHE A 221 0.29 -12.28 -1.41
N ALA A 222 -0.06 -13.54 -1.18
CA ALA A 222 0.78 -14.67 -1.52
C ALA A 222 0.52 -15.22 -2.93
N ARG A 223 -0.74 -15.09 -3.41
CA ARG A 223 -1.17 -15.60 -4.73
C ARG A 223 -2.34 -14.79 -5.27
N GLU A 224 -2.33 -14.58 -6.56
CA GLU A 224 -3.45 -13.99 -7.29
C GLU A 224 -4.61 -14.97 -7.39
N CYS A 225 -5.83 -14.43 -7.45
CA CYS A 225 -7.05 -15.16 -7.77
C CYS A 225 -7.78 -14.45 -8.90
N MET A 226 -8.62 -15.20 -9.63
CA MET A 226 -9.42 -14.73 -10.76
C MET A 226 -10.90 -14.89 -10.47
N GLU A 227 -11.75 -14.40 -11.37
CA GLU A 227 -13.19 -14.65 -11.33
C GLU A 227 -13.48 -16.16 -11.36
N GLY A 228 -14.39 -16.60 -10.49
CA GLY A 228 -14.76 -18.01 -10.34
C GLY A 228 -13.89 -18.81 -9.39
N ASP A 229 -12.71 -18.33 -9.01
CA ASP A 229 -11.89 -18.99 -8.00
C ASP A 229 -12.62 -18.98 -6.64
N THR A 230 -12.48 -20.09 -5.91
CA THR A 230 -13.06 -20.24 -4.57
C THR A 230 -11.95 -20.37 -3.54
N ILE A 231 -12.04 -19.57 -2.48
CA ILE A 231 -11.16 -19.67 -1.32
C ILE A 231 -11.93 -20.06 -0.08
N SER A 232 -11.28 -20.82 0.80
CA SER A 232 -11.76 -21.09 2.15
C SER A 232 -11.19 -20.05 3.11
N LEU A 233 -12.06 -19.34 3.84
CA LEU A 233 -11.69 -18.33 4.80
C LEU A 233 -11.51 -18.95 6.18
N TYR A 234 -10.42 -18.60 6.85
CA TYR A 234 -10.07 -19.04 8.18
C TYR A 234 -9.73 -17.85 9.07
N MET A 235 -9.98 -17.97 10.35
CA MET A 235 -9.65 -16.94 11.33
C MET A 235 -9.25 -17.57 12.66
N LYS A 236 -8.32 -16.92 13.34
CA LYS A 236 -8.00 -17.09 14.76
C LYS A 236 -8.07 -15.73 15.42
N ARG A 237 -8.50 -15.69 16.68
CA ARG A 237 -8.53 -14.47 17.48
C ARG A 237 -7.72 -14.67 18.77
N GLU A 238 -6.91 -13.67 19.10
CA GLU A 238 -6.20 -13.58 20.38
C GLU A 238 -6.40 -12.17 20.95
N GLY A 239 -7.33 -12.05 21.93
CA GLY A 239 -7.71 -10.74 22.46
C GLY A 239 -8.29 -9.83 21.38
N ASP A 240 -7.62 -8.72 21.12
CA ASP A 240 -7.99 -7.73 20.10
C ASP A 240 -7.20 -7.90 18.80
N THR A 241 -6.46 -8.98 18.64
CA THR A 241 -5.75 -9.35 17.41
C THR A 241 -6.49 -10.44 16.67
N VAL A 242 -6.67 -10.26 15.37
CA VAL A 242 -7.24 -11.24 14.45
C VAL A 242 -6.17 -11.69 13.46
N TYR A 243 -6.06 -13.00 13.29
CA TYR A 243 -5.28 -13.66 12.26
C TYR A 243 -6.26 -14.23 11.23
N PHE A 244 -6.22 -13.72 10.02
CA PHE A 244 -7.14 -14.09 8.94
C PHE A 244 -6.35 -14.61 7.74
N CYS A 245 -6.83 -15.69 7.11
CA CYS A 245 -6.28 -16.14 5.84
C CYS A 245 -7.34 -16.73 4.92
N GLY A 246 -7.09 -16.59 3.62
CA GLY A 246 -7.78 -17.30 2.55
C GLY A 246 -6.90 -18.44 2.02
N ARG A 247 -7.51 -19.60 1.73
CA ARG A 247 -6.82 -20.75 1.14
C ARG A 247 -7.50 -21.21 -0.13
N LEU A 248 -6.69 -21.45 -1.14
CA LEU A 248 -7.08 -22.16 -2.36
C LEU A 248 -7.32 -23.65 -2.09
N ALA A 249 -7.95 -24.32 -3.03
CA ALA A 249 -8.30 -25.74 -2.92
C ALA A 249 -7.10 -26.66 -2.66
N GLU A 250 -5.91 -26.31 -3.15
CA GLU A 250 -4.66 -27.03 -2.91
C GLU A 250 -4.06 -26.78 -1.52
N GLY A 251 -4.76 -26.08 -0.63
CA GLY A 251 -4.35 -25.81 0.75
C GLY A 251 -3.29 -24.70 0.93
N LYS A 252 -2.97 -23.97 -0.14
CA LYS A 252 -2.02 -22.85 -0.08
C LYS A 252 -2.74 -21.53 0.19
N ASN A 253 -2.17 -20.72 1.09
CA ASN A 253 -2.70 -19.39 1.35
C ASN A 253 -2.54 -18.50 0.11
N ASN A 254 -3.60 -17.77 -0.24
CA ASN A 254 -3.57 -16.70 -1.23
C ASN A 254 -3.46 -15.33 -0.56
N ILE A 255 -4.01 -15.18 0.65
CA ILE A 255 -3.97 -13.98 1.47
C ILE A 255 -3.75 -14.33 2.93
N GLU A 256 -2.98 -13.52 3.64
CA GLU A 256 -2.78 -13.59 5.08
C GLU A 256 -2.84 -12.19 5.65
N ILE A 257 -3.62 -11.98 6.72
CA ILE A 257 -3.77 -10.67 7.37
C ILE A 257 -3.69 -10.85 8.89
N ILE A 258 -2.87 -9.99 9.54
CA ILE A 258 -2.98 -9.75 10.98
C ILE A 258 -3.59 -8.36 11.14
N ALA A 259 -4.66 -8.28 11.91
CA ALA A 259 -5.36 -7.05 12.23
C ALA A 259 -5.42 -6.85 13.73
N ASP A 260 -4.81 -5.77 14.22
CA ASP A 260 -4.89 -5.34 15.61
C ASP A 260 -5.95 -4.24 15.73
N PHE A 261 -6.73 -4.32 16.80
CA PHE A 261 -7.80 -3.38 17.11
C PHE A 261 -7.56 -2.68 18.45
N ALA A 262 -8.08 -1.48 18.59
CA ALA A 262 -8.08 -0.73 19.84
C ALA A 262 -9.44 -0.06 20.05
N VAL A 263 -9.76 0.21 21.30
CA VAL A 263 -10.80 1.16 21.65
C VAL A 263 -10.22 2.53 21.33
N GLY A 264 -10.75 3.20 20.31
CA GLY A 264 -10.32 4.54 19.97
C GLY A 264 -10.96 5.58 20.86
N ASP A 265 -10.19 6.58 21.26
CA ASP A 265 -10.74 7.88 21.61
C ASP A 265 -11.14 8.56 20.29
N ARG A 266 -12.39 9.06 20.21
CA ARG A 266 -12.91 9.82 19.07
C ARG A 266 -12.32 11.20 18.99
#